data_8289048e2eae2409f01d8de17e311fe8
#
_entry.id   8289048e2eae2409f01d8de17e311fe8
#
_cell.length_a   1.000
_cell.length_b   1.000
_cell.length_c   1.000
_cell.angle_alpha   90.00
_cell.angle_beta   90.00
_cell.angle_gamma   90.00
#
_symmetry.space_group_name_H-M   'P 1'
#
loop_
_entity.id
_entity.type
_entity.pdbx_description
1 polymer ?
#
loop_
_entity_poly.entity_id
_entity_poly.type
_entity_poly.pdbx_seq_one_letter_code
_entity_poly.pdbx_strand_id
1 'polypeptide(L)'
;KGALDANRIIYMSGEFNEMKAEMVVAKMLSFECANPSKDILLIIDSYGGVVDSFVSIHDIMKLLRCDVATLCIGKAMSCGQLLLVSGAKGKRFITPNSRVMIHEFTAGVYGSLTDLEVSVEENKRLQKEIWEKLNIKYTNLTTTKLSEMRGRDTFLNAKECLEHGVVDHIVTSSKVLYKNINI
;
A
#
# COMPACT_ATOMS: atom_id res chain seq x y z
N LYS A 1 -17.20 -15.14 12.62
CA LYS A 1 -16.09 -14.89 11.67
C LYS A 1 -16.65 -14.96 10.26
N GLY A 2 -16.47 -13.91 9.45
CA GLY A 2 -17.00 -13.86 8.08
C GLY A 2 -16.19 -14.74 7.12
N ALA A 3 -16.78 -15.03 5.95
CA ALA A 3 -16.13 -15.83 4.92
C ALA A 3 -14.75 -15.28 4.49
N LEU A 4 -14.55 -13.97 4.54
CA LEU A 4 -13.25 -13.34 4.27
C LEU A 4 -12.18 -13.76 5.26
N ASP A 5 -12.49 -13.74 6.57
CA ASP A 5 -11.53 -14.16 7.61
C ASP A 5 -11.15 -15.63 7.49
N ALA A 6 -12.13 -16.50 7.14
CA ALA A 6 -11.87 -17.92 6.90
C ALA A 6 -10.89 -18.17 5.74
N ASN A 7 -10.84 -17.26 4.76
CA ASN A 7 -9.97 -17.32 3.59
C ASN A 7 -8.76 -16.38 3.70
N ARG A 8 -8.44 -15.86 4.88
CA ARG A 8 -7.29 -14.97 5.14
C ARG A 8 -7.29 -13.70 4.27
N ILE A 9 -8.49 -13.18 3.97
CA ILE A 9 -8.70 -11.98 3.15
C ILE A 9 -9.02 -10.81 4.06
N ILE A 10 -8.28 -9.73 3.92
CA ILE A 10 -8.53 -8.44 4.58
C ILE A 10 -9.00 -7.46 3.51
N TYR A 11 -10.18 -6.88 3.68
CA TYR A 11 -10.67 -5.82 2.81
C TYR A 11 -10.51 -4.46 3.48
N MET A 12 -9.66 -3.63 2.89
CA MET A 12 -9.34 -2.30 3.38
C MET A 12 -9.88 -1.25 2.42
N SER A 13 -10.97 -0.60 2.82
CA SER A 13 -11.62 0.45 2.03
C SER A 13 -11.67 1.77 2.79
N GLY A 14 -11.80 2.86 2.04
CA GLY A 14 -11.89 4.23 2.58
C GLY A 14 -10.56 4.75 3.12
N GLU A 15 -10.61 5.76 3.98
CA GLU A 15 -9.44 6.45 4.51
C GLU A 15 -8.63 5.60 5.49
N PHE A 16 -7.29 5.72 5.46
CA PHE A 16 -6.37 5.16 6.45
C PHE A 16 -6.42 5.99 7.73
N ASN A 17 -6.73 5.34 8.84
CA ASN A 17 -6.70 5.92 10.17
C ASN A 17 -6.24 4.88 11.19
N GLU A 18 -6.01 5.30 12.42
CA GLU A 18 -5.49 4.44 13.50
C GLU A 18 -6.37 3.20 13.74
N MET A 19 -7.69 3.37 13.80
CA MET A 19 -8.63 2.26 14.03
C MET A 19 -8.54 1.18 12.93
N LYS A 20 -8.43 1.60 11.65
CA LYS A 20 -8.26 0.65 10.55
C LYS A 20 -6.90 0.00 10.57
N ALA A 21 -5.84 0.74 10.89
CA ALA A 21 -4.50 0.17 11.01
C ALA A 21 -4.46 -0.90 12.10
N GLU A 22 -5.00 -0.60 13.28
CA GLU A 22 -5.13 -1.57 14.38
C GLU A 22 -5.88 -2.84 13.96
N MET A 23 -7.03 -2.68 13.31
CA MET A 23 -7.83 -3.82 12.82
C MET A 23 -7.05 -4.68 11.81
N VAL A 24 -6.38 -4.06 10.84
CA VAL A 24 -5.62 -4.76 9.81
C VAL A 24 -4.43 -5.50 10.42
N VAL A 25 -3.66 -4.83 11.28
CA VAL A 25 -2.52 -5.40 12.00
C VAL A 25 -2.95 -6.59 12.86
N ALA A 26 -4.01 -6.45 13.66
CA ALA A 26 -4.53 -7.52 14.50
C ALA A 26 -4.97 -8.74 13.68
N LYS A 27 -5.63 -8.53 12.53
CA LYS A 27 -5.99 -9.62 11.62
C LYS A 27 -4.77 -10.31 11.01
N MET A 28 -3.77 -9.56 10.56
CA MET A 28 -2.54 -10.10 10.00
C MET A 28 -1.81 -10.99 11.02
N LEU A 29 -1.63 -10.51 12.25
CA LEU A 29 -1.03 -11.28 13.32
C LEU A 29 -1.83 -12.54 13.66
N SER A 30 -3.17 -12.44 13.73
CA SER A 30 -4.05 -13.58 13.95
C SER A 30 -3.92 -14.64 12.86
N PHE A 31 -3.82 -14.23 11.59
CA PHE A 31 -3.66 -15.15 10.47
C PHE A 31 -2.29 -15.81 10.48
N GLU A 32 -1.23 -15.09 10.80
CA GLU A 32 0.09 -15.69 10.94
C GLU A 32 0.14 -16.71 12.06
N CYS A 33 -0.42 -16.39 13.23
CA CYS A 33 -0.49 -17.34 14.36
C CYS A 33 -1.27 -18.61 14.00
N ALA A 34 -2.32 -18.48 13.19
CA ALA A 34 -3.12 -19.62 12.77
C ALA A 34 -2.36 -20.52 11.76
N ASN A 35 -1.66 -19.94 10.79
CA ASN A 35 -0.84 -20.67 9.82
C ASN A 35 0.17 -19.75 9.12
N PRO A 36 1.45 -19.79 9.50
CA PRO A 36 2.48 -18.93 8.90
C PRO A 36 2.93 -19.35 7.49
N SER A 37 2.46 -20.49 6.98
CA SER A 37 2.81 -20.98 5.63
C SER A 37 1.81 -20.59 4.56
N LYS A 38 0.70 -19.94 4.94
CA LYS A 38 -0.35 -19.48 4.06
C LYS A 38 -0.29 -17.99 3.85
N ASP A 39 -0.46 -17.54 2.63
CA ASP A 39 -0.48 -16.11 2.29
C ASP A 39 -1.69 -15.39 2.95
N ILE A 40 -1.58 -14.08 3.03
CA ILE A 40 -2.67 -13.17 3.37
C ILE A 40 -2.97 -12.34 2.14
N LEU A 41 -4.23 -12.19 1.77
CA LEU A 41 -4.66 -11.29 0.70
C LEU A 41 -5.21 -10.00 1.30
N LEU A 42 -4.54 -8.88 1.00
CA LEU A 42 -5.00 -7.54 1.34
C LEU A 42 -5.62 -6.87 0.11
N ILE A 43 -6.92 -6.69 0.13
CA ILE A 43 -7.67 -5.97 -0.92
C ILE A 43 -7.75 -4.51 -0.55
N ILE A 44 -7.40 -3.61 -1.47
CA ILE A 44 -7.29 -2.18 -1.27
C ILE A 44 -8.25 -1.43 -2.20
N ASP A 45 -9.13 -0.61 -1.61
CA ASP A 45 -9.98 0.39 -2.28
C ASP A 45 -9.96 1.68 -1.46
N SER A 46 -8.91 2.49 -1.62
CA SER A 46 -8.65 3.62 -0.72
C SER A 46 -8.06 4.83 -1.44
N TYR A 47 -8.44 6.01 -0.99
CA TYR A 47 -7.79 7.29 -1.32
C TYR A 47 -6.49 7.52 -0.54
N GLY A 48 -6.14 6.66 0.42
CA GLY A 48 -5.01 6.84 1.34
C GLY A 48 -5.45 7.36 2.70
N GLY A 49 -4.64 8.16 3.34
CA GLY A 49 -4.89 8.75 4.66
C GLY A 49 -3.61 8.91 5.49
N VAL A 50 -3.70 8.69 6.80
CA VAL A 50 -2.62 8.97 7.77
C VAL A 50 -1.38 8.11 7.50
N VAL A 51 -0.22 8.77 7.38
CA VAL A 51 1.07 8.12 7.07
C VAL A 51 1.47 7.11 8.15
N ASP A 52 1.33 7.44 9.43
CA ASP A 52 1.68 6.54 10.54
C ASP A 52 0.83 5.27 10.54
N SER A 53 -0.45 5.39 10.16
CA SER A 53 -1.35 4.25 9.97
C SER A 53 -0.87 3.34 8.83
N PHE A 54 -0.39 3.91 7.73
CA PHE A 54 0.25 3.16 6.66
C PHE A 54 1.53 2.47 7.15
N VAL A 55 2.43 3.19 7.82
CA VAL A 55 3.71 2.65 8.32
C VAL A 55 3.48 1.44 9.23
N SER A 56 2.52 1.53 10.14
CA SER A 56 2.16 0.42 11.05
C SER A 56 1.78 -0.85 10.28
N ILE A 57 0.95 -0.71 9.23
CA ILE A 57 0.53 -1.86 8.40
C ILE A 57 1.72 -2.38 7.58
N HIS A 58 2.47 -1.47 6.94
CA HIS A 58 3.64 -1.82 6.12
C HIS A 58 4.67 -2.62 6.92
N ASP A 59 5.02 -2.15 8.11
CA ASP A 59 6.05 -2.79 8.91
C ASP A 59 5.61 -4.19 9.38
N ILE A 60 4.36 -4.35 9.79
CA ILE A 60 3.82 -5.67 10.10
C ILE A 60 3.87 -6.58 8.87
N MET A 61 3.47 -6.11 7.67
CA MET A 61 3.60 -6.92 6.45
C MET A 61 5.01 -7.43 6.21
N LYS A 62 6.05 -6.69 6.65
CA LYS A 62 7.46 -7.07 6.50
C LYS A 62 7.99 -7.96 7.62
N LEU A 63 7.36 -7.94 8.79
CA LEU A 63 7.73 -8.78 9.93
C LEU A 63 7.12 -10.19 9.86
N LEU A 64 5.99 -10.36 9.17
CA LEU A 64 5.32 -11.64 9.03
C LEU A 64 6.19 -12.64 8.27
N ARG A 65 6.10 -13.92 8.65
CA ARG A 65 6.74 -15.05 7.95
C ARG A 65 6.01 -15.43 6.67
N CYS A 66 4.69 -15.22 6.63
CA CYS A 66 3.88 -15.45 5.44
C CYS A 66 3.92 -14.24 4.50
N ASP A 67 3.74 -14.48 3.21
CA ASP A 67 3.62 -13.40 2.24
C ASP A 67 2.27 -12.69 2.37
N VAL A 68 2.30 -11.37 2.21
CA VAL A 68 1.10 -10.55 2.05
C VAL A 68 0.95 -10.18 0.58
N ALA A 69 -0.01 -10.79 -0.08
CA ALA A 69 -0.44 -10.40 -1.42
C ALA A 69 -1.32 -9.16 -1.35
N THR A 70 -1.22 -8.28 -2.35
CA THR A 70 -2.04 -7.06 -2.43
C THR A 70 -2.85 -7.02 -3.71
N LEU A 71 -4.11 -6.58 -3.64
CA LEU A 71 -5.00 -6.43 -4.79
C LEU A 71 -5.67 -5.06 -4.75
N CYS A 72 -5.43 -4.24 -5.76
CA CYS A 72 -6.19 -3.01 -5.96
C CYS A 72 -7.49 -3.29 -6.70
N ILE A 73 -8.61 -2.91 -6.09
CA ILE A 73 -9.91 -2.78 -6.75
C ILE A 73 -10.36 -1.33 -6.65
N GLY A 74 -11.03 -0.83 -7.68
CA GLY A 74 -11.45 0.58 -7.72
C GLY A 74 -10.27 1.55 -7.72
N LYS A 75 -9.61 1.72 -6.57
CA LYS A 75 -8.48 2.67 -6.45
C LYS A 75 -7.49 2.32 -5.34
N ALA A 76 -6.23 2.72 -5.57
CA ALA A 76 -5.19 2.77 -4.53
C ALA A 76 -4.40 4.07 -4.71
N MET A 77 -4.64 5.05 -3.85
CA MET A 77 -4.09 6.40 -3.97
C MET A 77 -3.26 6.77 -2.74
N SER A 78 -2.22 7.60 -2.91
CA SER A 78 -1.38 8.08 -1.80
C SER A 78 -0.83 6.91 -0.96
N CYS A 79 -1.05 6.88 0.35
CA CYS A 79 -0.69 5.74 1.20
C CYS A 79 -1.28 4.40 0.73
N GLY A 80 -2.44 4.41 0.01
CA GLY A 80 -3.02 3.22 -0.61
C GLY A 80 -2.13 2.66 -1.72
N GLN A 81 -1.51 3.52 -2.51
CA GLN A 81 -0.54 3.13 -3.52
C GLN A 81 0.72 2.53 -2.88
N LEU A 82 1.26 3.18 -1.84
CA LEU A 82 2.42 2.66 -1.11
C LEU A 82 2.13 1.28 -0.49
N LEU A 83 0.92 1.08 0.02
CA LEU A 83 0.52 -0.22 0.56
C LEU A 83 0.41 -1.28 -0.54
N LEU A 84 -0.11 -0.92 -1.72
CA LEU A 84 -0.21 -1.81 -2.88
C LEU A 84 1.17 -2.30 -3.33
N VAL A 85 2.14 -1.38 -3.51
CA VAL A 85 3.50 -1.75 -3.94
C VAL A 85 4.26 -2.55 -2.88
N SER A 86 3.86 -2.44 -1.62
CA SER A 86 4.47 -3.15 -0.50
C SER A 86 4.11 -4.63 -0.43
N GLY A 87 3.19 -5.13 -1.25
CA GLY A 87 2.90 -6.56 -1.36
C GLY A 87 4.13 -7.40 -1.73
N ALA A 88 4.07 -8.70 -1.46
CA ALA A 88 5.13 -9.63 -1.83
C ALA A 88 5.35 -9.61 -3.36
N LYS A 89 6.60 -9.64 -3.79
CA LYS A 89 6.96 -9.60 -5.21
C LYS A 89 6.36 -10.81 -5.95
N GLY A 90 5.73 -10.56 -7.09
CA GLY A 90 4.96 -11.55 -7.85
C GLY A 90 3.51 -11.73 -7.36
N LYS A 91 3.12 -11.08 -6.24
CA LYS A 91 1.80 -11.20 -5.62
C LYS A 91 1.10 -9.85 -5.45
N ARG A 92 1.39 -8.89 -6.33
CA ARG A 92 0.74 -7.57 -6.36
C ARG A 92 -0.17 -7.49 -7.58
N PHE A 93 -1.43 -7.20 -7.34
CA PHE A 93 -2.50 -7.34 -8.32
C PHE A 93 -3.31 -6.05 -8.49
N ILE A 94 -3.89 -5.87 -9.68
CA ILE A 94 -4.84 -4.78 -9.97
C ILE A 94 -5.94 -5.29 -10.89
N THR A 95 -7.19 -4.84 -10.70
CA THR A 95 -8.27 -5.10 -11.65
C THR A 95 -8.21 -4.12 -12.84
N PRO A 96 -8.72 -4.50 -14.05
CA PRO A 96 -8.49 -3.73 -15.29
C PRO A 96 -8.96 -2.27 -15.25
N ASN A 97 -10.01 -1.98 -14.50
CA ASN A 97 -10.61 -0.64 -14.42
C ASN A 97 -10.16 0.15 -13.18
N SER A 98 -9.27 -0.41 -12.36
CA SER A 98 -8.74 0.27 -11.18
C SER A 98 -7.71 1.33 -11.56
N ARG A 99 -7.55 2.31 -10.69
CA ARG A 99 -6.61 3.42 -10.84
C ARG A 99 -5.71 3.54 -9.62
N VAL A 100 -4.48 3.90 -9.88
CA VAL A 100 -3.49 4.22 -8.84
C VAL A 100 -3.14 5.70 -8.96
N MET A 101 -2.92 6.38 -7.84
CA MET A 101 -2.43 7.75 -7.85
C MET A 101 -1.19 7.84 -6.97
N ILE A 102 -0.14 8.39 -7.56
CA ILE A 102 1.15 8.68 -6.93
C ILE A 102 1.25 10.19 -6.73
N HIS A 103 1.49 10.60 -5.50
CA HIS A 103 1.82 11.98 -5.17
C HIS A 103 2.70 12.02 -3.91
N GLU A 104 3.37 13.14 -3.68
CA GLU A 104 4.12 13.35 -2.45
C GLU A 104 3.17 13.54 -1.25
N PHE A 105 3.69 13.34 -0.04
CA PHE A 105 2.89 13.55 1.17
C PHE A 105 2.46 15.01 1.30
N THR A 106 1.23 15.21 1.73
CA THR A 106 0.69 16.52 2.08
C THR A 106 0.57 16.63 3.59
N ALA A 107 0.91 17.79 4.14
CA ALA A 107 0.80 18.05 5.57
C ALA A 107 0.23 19.45 5.81
N GLY A 108 -0.63 19.56 6.81
CA GLY A 108 -1.04 20.83 7.41
C GLY A 108 -0.32 21.00 8.75
N VAL A 109 0.29 22.15 8.99
CA VAL A 109 1.02 22.43 10.24
C VAL A 109 0.51 23.71 10.85
N TYR A 110 0.30 23.69 12.16
CA TYR A 110 -0.11 24.85 12.94
C TYR A 110 0.68 24.87 14.26
N GLY A 111 1.17 26.05 14.66
CA GLY A 111 1.92 26.21 15.91
C GLY A 111 2.81 27.44 15.90
N SER A 112 3.76 27.51 16.84
CA SER A 112 4.80 28.53 16.86
C SER A 112 5.76 28.37 15.65
N LEU A 113 6.58 29.39 15.34
CA LEU A 113 7.58 29.28 14.28
C LEU A 113 8.49 28.08 14.47
N THR A 114 8.93 27.82 15.69
CA THR A 114 9.77 26.66 16.03
C THR A 114 9.04 25.34 15.75
N ASP A 115 7.75 25.23 16.10
CA ASP A 115 6.96 24.03 15.84
C ASP A 115 6.79 23.78 14.33
N LEU A 116 6.62 24.88 13.57
CA LEU A 116 6.51 24.80 12.11
C LEU A 116 7.82 24.30 11.49
N GLU A 117 8.98 24.83 11.92
CA GLU A 117 10.30 24.41 11.44
C GLU A 117 10.54 22.91 11.73
N VAL A 118 10.29 22.46 12.96
CA VAL A 118 10.43 21.05 13.35
C VAL A 118 9.51 20.15 12.51
N SER A 119 8.26 20.56 12.33
CA SER A 119 7.28 19.79 11.55
C SER A 119 7.65 19.73 10.06
N VAL A 120 8.18 20.81 9.48
CA VAL A 120 8.64 20.82 8.08
C VAL A 120 9.82 19.87 7.89
N GLU A 121 10.80 19.86 8.80
CA GLU A 121 11.94 18.94 8.70
C GLU A 121 11.51 17.48 8.85
N GLU A 122 10.59 17.17 9.77
CA GLU A 122 10.05 15.81 9.91
C GLU A 122 9.27 15.38 8.65
N ASN A 123 8.44 16.24 8.08
CA ASN A 123 7.72 15.93 6.84
C ASN A 123 8.67 15.70 5.65
N LYS A 124 9.77 16.48 5.54
CA LYS A 124 10.81 16.23 4.54
C LYS A 124 11.48 14.87 4.73
N ARG A 125 11.74 14.50 5.99
CA ARG A 125 12.33 13.20 6.34
C ARG A 125 11.39 12.05 5.96
N LEU A 126 10.11 12.13 6.30
CA LEU A 126 9.10 11.15 5.93
C LEU A 126 8.95 11.03 4.41
N GLN A 127 8.93 12.16 3.71
CA GLN A 127 8.87 12.19 2.25
C GLN A 127 10.03 11.40 1.62
N LYS A 128 11.25 11.57 2.13
CA LYS A 128 12.45 10.88 1.62
C LYS A 128 12.49 9.41 2.05
N GLU A 129 12.33 9.13 3.35
CA GLU A 129 12.55 7.80 3.91
C GLU A 129 11.38 6.84 3.65
N ILE A 130 10.17 7.36 3.47
CA ILE A 130 8.99 6.54 3.23
C ILE A 130 8.58 6.63 1.76
N TRP A 131 8.12 7.79 1.30
CA TRP A 131 7.54 7.90 -0.04
C TRP A 131 8.55 7.60 -1.17
N GLU A 132 9.69 8.27 -1.18
CA GLU A 132 10.69 8.11 -2.24
C GLU A 132 11.34 6.73 -2.17
N LYS A 133 11.83 6.35 -0.99
CA LYS A 133 12.53 5.08 -0.79
C LYS A 133 11.68 3.86 -1.09
N LEU A 134 10.41 3.84 -0.68
CA LEU A 134 9.53 2.69 -0.93
C LEU A 134 9.13 2.60 -2.41
N ASN A 135 8.87 3.73 -3.08
CA ASN A 135 8.60 3.72 -4.51
C ASN A 135 9.80 3.19 -5.31
N ILE A 136 11.02 3.65 -5.02
CA ILE A 136 12.24 3.14 -5.67
C ILE A 136 12.45 1.65 -5.37
N LYS A 137 12.24 1.24 -4.12
CA LYS A 137 12.48 -0.15 -3.70
C LYS A 137 11.53 -1.15 -4.34
N TYR A 138 10.26 -0.79 -4.50
CA TYR A 138 9.21 -1.74 -4.85
C TYR A 138 8.71 -1.63 -6.29
N THR A 139 9.12 -0.60 -7.04
CA THR A 139 8.69 -0.37 -8.42
C THR A 139 9.89 -0.27 -9.37
N ASN A 140 9.61 -0.03 -10.65
CA ASN A 140 10.63 0.28 -11.66
C ASN A 140 10.83 1.80 -11.83
N LEU A 141 10.24 2.63 -10.95
CA LEU A 141 10.36 4.07 -11.00
C LEU A 141 11.77 4.50 -10.58
N THR A 142 12.39 5.34 -11.40
CA THR A 142 13.68 5.96 -11.08
C THR A 142 13.48 7.23 -10.25
N THR A 143 14.54 7.68 -9.57
CA THR A 143 14.52 8.97 -8.85
C THR A 143 14.11 10.13 -9.76
N THR A 144 14.60 10.14 -11.02
CA THR A 144 14.22 11.15 -12.02
C THR A 144 12.72 11.11 -12.28
N LYS A 145 12.16 9.91 -12.53
CA LYS A 145 10.73 9.77 -12.80
C LYS A 145 9.85 10.15 -11.60
N LEU A 146 10.27 9.80 -10.39
CA LEU A 146 9.59 10.25 -9.18
C LEU A 146 9.65 11.77 -8.99
N SER A 147 10.77 12.39 -9.33
CA SER A 147 10.88 13.87 -9.29
C SER A 147 9.94 14.56 -10.27
N GLU A 148 9.71 13.98 -11.46
CA GLU A 148 8.71 14.46 -12.42
C GLU A 148 7.28 14.33 -11.91
N MET A 149 6.99 13.32 -11.10
CA MET A 149 5.70 13.07 -10.47
C MET A 149 5.48 13.91 -9.20
N ARG A 150 6.54 14.54 -8.68
CA ARG A 150 6.49 15.37 -7.49
C ARG A 150 5.72 16.67 -7.75
N GLY A 151 4.94 17.11 -6.77
CA GLY A 151 4.20 18.37 -6.82
C GLY A 151 2.90 18.34 -7.60
N ARG A 152 2.49 17.18 -8.13
CA ARG A 152 1.18 16.99 -8.75
C ARG A 152 0.72 15.53 -8.68
N ASP A 153 -0.59 15.33 -8.66
CA ASP A 153 -1.18 14.00 -8.72
C ASP A 153 -0.87 13.33 -10.06
N THR A 154 -0.27 12.15 -10.01
CA THR A 154 0.01 11.33 -11.19
C THR A 154 -0.84 10.08 -11.15
N PHE A 155 -1.81 9.98 -12.07
CA PHE A 155 -2.72 8.85 -12.15
C PHE A 155 -2.20 7.80 -13.13
N LEU A 156 -2.27 6.54 -12.72
CA LEU A 156 -1.88 5.38 -13.51
C LEU A 156 -3.07 4.44 -13.68
N ASN A 157 -3.30 3.99 -14.91
CA ASN A 157 -4.22 2.88 -15.20
C ASN A 157 -3.53 1.53 -14.95
N ALA A 158 -4.27 0.41 -15.10
CA ALA A 158 -3.75 -0.91 -14.81
C ALA A 158 -2.53 -1.31 -15.66
N LYS A 159 -2.46 -0.89 -16.94
CA LYS A 159 -1.33 -1.17 -17.82
C LYS A 159 -0.09 -0.39 -17.41
N GLU A 160 -0.24 0.89 -17.15
CA GLU A 160 0.84 1.76 -16.65
C GLU A 160 1.36 1.27 -15.29
N CYS A 161 0.47 0.79 -14.40
CA CYS A 161 0.88 0.16 -13.15
C CYS A 161 1.77 -1.08 -13.37
N LEU A 162 1.44 -1.90 -14.36
CA LEU A 162 2.26 -3.07 -14.71
C LEU A 162 3.61 -2.65 -15.31
N GLU A 163 3.62 -1.69 -16.24
CA GLU A 163 4.83 -1.17 -16.90
C GLU A 163 5.80 -0.54 -15.88
N HIS A 164 5.29 0.23 -14.94
CA HIS A 164 6.09 0.84 -13.87
C HIS A 164 6.41 -0.10 -12.70
N GLY A 165 5.98 -1.36 -12.76
CA GLY A 165 6.24 -2.33 -11.69
C GLY A 165 5.52 -2.03 -10.38
N VAL A 166 4.46 -1.22 -10.42
CA VAL A 166 3.57 -0.96 -9.27
C VAL A 166 2.81 -2.23 -8.89
N VAL A 167 2.45 -3.03 -9.89
CA VAL A 167 1.84 -4.36 -9.72
C VAL A 167 2.57 -5.40 -10.57
N ASP A 168 2.31 -6.67 -10.29
CA ASP A 168 2.89 -7.81 -11.01
C ASP A 168 1.89 -8.40 -12.02
N HIS A 169 0.57 -8.25 -11.77
CA HIS A 169 -0.48 -8.85 -12.59
C HIS A 169 -1.74 -7.99 -12.71
N ILE A 170 -2.37 -8.00 -13.89
CA ILE A 170 -3.73 -7.49 -14.08
C ILE A 170 -4.69 -8.68 -13.96
N VAL A 171 -5.62 -8.61 -13.01
CA VAL A 171 -6.56 -9.69 -12.68
C VAL A 171 -7.84 -9.54 -13.47
N THR A 172 -8.02 -10.36 -14.50
CA THR A 172 -9.24 -10.44 -15.31
C THR A 172 -10.19 -11.57 -14.86
N SER A 173 -9.69 -12.46 -14.02
CA SER A 173 -10.49 -13.56 -13.42
C SER A 173 -9.85 -14.03 -12.11
N SER A 174 -10.65 -14.66 -11.25
CA SER A 174 -10.17 -15.26 -9.99
C SER A 174 -9.05 -16.30 -10.21
N LYS A 175 -9.04 -16.98 -11.36
CA LYS A 175 -7.99 -17.95 -11.70
C LYS A 175 -6.59 -17.32 -11.73
N VAL A 176 -6.47 -16.08 -12.22
CA VAL A 176 -5.20 -15.36 -12.25
C VAL A 176 -4.71 -15.08 -10.83
N LEU A 177 -5.62 -14.69 -9.94
CA LEU A 177 -5.31 -14.42 -8.53
C LEU A 177 -4.84 -15.69 -7.81
N TYR A 178 -5.69 -16.72 -7.78
CA TYR A 178 -5.43 -17.95 -7.00
C TYR A 178 -4.30 -18.83 -7.56
N LYS A 179 -3.87 -18.62 -8.80
CA LYS A 179 -2.67 -19.27 -9.32
C LYS A 179 -1.38 -18.78 -8.65
N ASN A 180 -1.37 -17.56 -8.16
CA ASN A 180 -0.18 -16.86 -7.68
C ASN A 180 -0.13 -16.68 -6.15
N ILE A 181 -1.19 -17.06 -5.43
CA ILE A 181 -1.27 -16.96 -3.97
C ILE A 181 -1.67 -18.29 -3.34
N ASN A 182 -1.21 -18.53 -2.12
CA ASN A 182 -1.47 -19.75 -1.35
C ASN A 182 -2.28 -19.40 -0.09
N ILE A 183 -3.57 -19.13 -0.23
CA ILE A 183 -4.48 -18.80 0.89
C ILE A 183 -5.36 -19.98 1.31
#